data_c2877bc2a56f4f1f1a44fccf6dcdbbbd
#
_entry.id   c2877bc2a56f4f1f1a44fccf6dcdbbbd
#
_cell.length_a   1.000
_cell.length_b   1.000
_cell.length_c   1.000
_cell.angle_alpha   90.00
_cell.angle_beta   90.00
_cell.angle_gamma   90.00
#
_symmetry.space_group_name_H-M   'P 1'
#
loop_
_entity.id
_entity.type
_entity.pdbx_description
1 polymer ?
#
loop_
_entity_poly.entity_id
_entity_poly.type
_entity_poly.pdbx_seq_one_letter_code
_entity_poly.pdbx_strand_id
1 'polypeptide(L)'
;MSGSDLTVTLPRTALVKNASEPQCGEVDRASGAHRIYASGLRNPNGLSWEPTTNKLWIVVNERDEIGPNLVPDYLTSVKDGAFYGWPYSYYGQHVDPRVMPQRPDLVAKAIAPDYALSSHVAPLGLTFYTAGKLPGYQGRAFVAEHGSWDRAPFNGYKVVYIPFANGRPAGKARDVVTAFLDSDGKARGRPVGLAVDRTGSLLVADDLGNTLWQVSSR
;
A
#
# COMPACT_ATOMS: atom_id res chain seq x y z
N MET A 1 9.77 -6.97 42.86
CA MET A 1 9.67 -6.14 41.64
C MET A 1 9.03 -7.02 40.58
N SER A 2 7.74 -6.86 40.41
CA SER A 2 6.93 -7.66 39.47
C SER A 2 7.09 -7.11 38.05
N GLY A 3 7.70 -7.89 37.18
CA GLY A 3 7.75 -7.58 35.76
C GLY A 3 6.34 -7.64 35.18
N SER A 4 5.86 -6.51 34.68
CA SER A 4 4.63 -6.47 33.89
C SER A 4 4.92 -7.09 32.53
N ASP A 5 4.44 -8.30 32.30
CA ASP A 5 4.40 -8.91 30.98
C ASP A 5 3.51 -8.04 30.07
N LEU A 6 4.14 -7.28 29.20
CA LEU A 6 3.48 -6.63 28.08
C LEU A 6 3.09 -7.72 27.07
N THR A 7 1.89 -8.26 27.22
CA THR A 7 1.29 -9.11 26.20
C THR A 7 0.95 -8.26 24.99
N VAL A 8 1.86 -8.15 24.05
CA VAL A 8 1.56 -7.58 22.73
C VAL A 8 0.63 -8.57 22.02
N THR A 9 -0.66 -8.29 22.02
CA THR A 9 -1.63 -9.01 21.21
C THR A 9 -1.37 -8.64 19.76
N LEU A 10 -0.49 -9.37 19.09
CA LEU A 10 -0.33 -9.25 17.65
C LEU A 10 -1.64 -9.70 16.99
N PRO A 11 -2.15 -8.95 15.99
CA PRO A 11 -3.34 -9.37 15.26
C PRO A 11 -3.15 -10.79 14.71
N ARG A 12 -4.20 -11.60 14.75
CA ARG A 12 -4.20 -13.03 14.42
C ARG A 12 -3.99 -13.33 12.93
N THR A 13 -3.73 -12.32 12.12
CA THR A 13 -3.75 -12.39 10.66
C THR A 13 -2.37 -12.24 10.07
N ALA A 14 -1.95 -13.19 9.26
CA ALA A 14 -0.82 -13.07 8.34
C ALA A 14 -1.35 -13.12 6.90
N LEU A 15 -0.83 -12.25 6.03
CA LEU A 15 -1.20 -12.24 4.62
C LEU A 15 -0.29 -13.17 3.85
N VAL A 16 -0.89 -14.05 3.05
CA VAL A 16 -0.17 -14.91 2.11
C VAL A 16 -0.48 -14.44 0.70
N LYS A 17 0.55 -14.04 -0.03
CA LYS A 17 0.46 -13.75 -1.46
C LYS A 17 0.48 -15.09 -2.20
N ASN A 18 -0.62 -15.44 -2.88
CA ASN A 18 -0.61 -16.53 -3.85
C ASN A 18 -0.27 -15.96 -5.23
N ALA A 19 0.80 -16.45 -5.86
CA ALA A 19 1.30 -15.93 -7.12
C ALA A 19 0.34 -16.16 -8.30
N SER A 20 -0.59 -17.11 -8.19
CA SER A 20 -1.54 -17.45 -9.26
C SER A 20 -2.86 -16.68 -9.20
N GLU A 21 -3.27 -16.18 -8.02
CA GLU A 21 -4.49 -15.40 -7.84
C GLU A 21 -4.24 -14.29 -6.80
N PRO A 22 -4.19 -13.01 -7.23
CA PRO A 22 -3.96 -11.89 -6.33
C PRO A 22 -5.07 -11.73 -5.31
N GLN A 23 -4.77 -12.05 -4.07
CA GLN A 23 -5.73 -12.07 -2.97
C GLN A 23 -5.10 -11.71 -1.63
N CYS A 24 -5.91 -11.25 -0.72
CA CYS A 24 -5.56 -11.06 0.68
C CYS A 24 -6.04 -12.28 1.48
N GLY A 25 -5.13 -13.05 2.04
CA GLY A 25 -5.44 -14.21 2.86
C GLY A 25 -5.41 -13.89 4.36
N GLU A 26 -6.21 -14.62 5.13
CA GLU A 26 -6.18 -14.63 6.59
C GLU A 26 -5.72 -15.98 7.08
N VAL A 27 -4.80 -16.01 8.04
CA VAL A 27 -4.30 -17.23 8.67
C VAL A 27 -4.51 -17.14 10.17
N ASP A 28 -5.20 -18.12 10.76
CA ASP A 28 -5.26 -18.29 12.21
C ASP A 28 -3.92 -18.85 12.72
N ARG A 29 -3.26 -18.10 13.59
CA ARG A 29 -1.91 -18.45 14.06
C ARG A 29 -1.86 -19.68 14.97
N ALA A 30 -2.97 -20.02 15.63
CA ALA A 30 -3.00 -21.13 16.56
C ALA A 30 -3.25 -22.45 15.85
N SER A 31 -4.18 -22.46 14.88
CA SER A 31 -4.58 -23.67 14.15
C SER A 31 -3.91 -23.84 12.80
N GLY A 32 -3.35 -22.76 12.22
CA GLY A 32 -2.88 -22.72 10.84
C GLY A 32 -4.01 -22.67 9.79
N ALA A 33 -5.27 -22.65 10.22
CA ALA A 33 -6.39 -22.52 9.30
C ALA A 33 -6.30 -21.20 8.51
N HIS A 34 -6.60 -21.27 7.23
CA HIS A 34 -6.51 -20.10 6.36
C HIS A 34 -7.76 -19.97 5.48
N ARG A 35 -8.05 -18.73 5.07
CA ARG A 35 -9.13 -18.41 4.13
C ARG A 35 -8.75 -17.21 3.28
N ILE A 36 -9.45 -17.04 2.17
CA ILE A 36 -9.39 -15.80 1.40
C ILE A 36 -10.20 -14.75 2.18
N TYR A 37 -9.52 -13.65 2.55
CA TYR A 37 -10.15 -12.52 3.23
C TYR A 37 -10.73 -11.53 2.20
N ALA A 38 -9.99 -11.23 1.14
CA ALA A 38 -10.42 -10.40 0.02
C ALA A 38 -9.74 -10.84 -1.27
N SER A 39 -10.38 -10.60 -2.42
CA SER A 39 -9.91 -11.02 -3.73
C SER A 39 -10.01 -9.91 -4.78
N GLY A 40 -9.45 -10.15 -5.97
CA GLY A 40 -9.51 -9.19 -7.06
C GLY A 40 -8.60 -7.97 -6.89
N LEU A 41 -7.61 -8.04 -6.01
CA LEU A 41 -6.52 -7.07 -5.87
C LEU A 41 -5.43 -7.44 -6.87
N ARG A 42 -5.07 -6.58 -7.83
CA ARG A 42 -4.11 -6.97 -8.90
C ARG A 42 -2.72 -7.33 -8.35
N ASN A 43 -2.05 -6.40 -7.72
CA ASN A 43 -0.74 -6.60 -7.11
C ASN A 43 -0.69 -5.91 -5.74
N PRO A 44 -1.28 -6.55 -4.71
CA PRO A 44 -1.26 -6.03 -3.35
C PRO A 44 0.15 -6.12 -2.76
N ASN A 45 0.59 -5.06 -2.09
CA ASN A 45 1.92 -4.98 -1.50
C ASN A 45 1.85 -4.56 -0.02
N GLY A 46 2.40 -3.40 0.32
CA GLY A 46 2.46 -2.92 1.71
C GLY A 46 1.10 -2.87 2.37
N LEU A 47 1.03 -3.38 3.59
CA LEU A 47 -0.18 -3.40 4.40
C LEU A 47 0.11 -2.92 5.81
N SER A 48 -0.86 -2.24 6.40
CA SER A 48 -0.74 -1.72 7.76
C SER A 48 -2.12 -1.54 8.40
N TRP A 49 -2.19 -1.66 9.72
CA TRP A 49 -3.39 -1.40 10.48
C TRP A 49 -3.52 0.10 10.77
N GLU A 50 -4.66 0.68 10.43
CA GLU A 50 -4.97 2.06 10.79
C GLU A 50 -5.22 2.14 12.31
N PRO A 51 -4.49 3.00 13.04
CA PRO A 51 -4.42 2.90 14.50
C PRO A 51 -5.70 3.33 15.23
N THR A 52 -6.57 4.12 14.61
CA THR A 52 -7.79 4.64 15.24
C THR A 52 -8.96 3.67 15.14
N THR A 53 -9.15 3.06 13.99
CA THR A 53 -10.27 2.19 13.68
C THR A 53 -9.91 0.72 13.63
N ASN A 54 -8.62 0.41 13.72
CA ASN A 54 -8.06 -0.94 13.57
C ASN A 54 -8.48 -1.63 12.28
N LYS A 55 -8.66 -0.86 11.20
CA LYS A 55 -8.91 -1.40 9.85
C LYS A 55 -7.59 -1.70 9.17
N LEU A 56 -7.57 -2.81 8.44
CA LEU A 56 -6.45 -3.16 7.58
C LEU A 56 -6.49 -2.31 6.31
N TRP A 57 -5.38 -1.68 5.99
CA TRP A 57 -5.17 -0.93 4.75
C TRP A 57 -4.06 -1.57 3.94
N ILE A 58 -4.15 -1.44 2.62
CA ILE A 58 -3.20 -2.01 1.66
C ILE A 58 -2.96 -1.05 0.51
N VAL A 59 -1.74 -1.04 -0.02
CA VAL A 59 -1.41 -0.39 -1.29
C VAL A 59 -1.36 -1.43 -2.40
N VAL A 60 -1.85 -1.07 -3.57
CA VAL A 60 -1.98 -1.97 -4.72
C VAL A 60 -1.48 -1.30 -5.98
N ASN A 61 -0.62 -2.01 -6.70
CA ASN A 61 -0.25 -1.63 -8.05
C ASN A 61 -1.34 -2.12 -9.00
N GLU A 62 -1.97 -1.19 -9.69
CA GLU A 62 -3.11 -1.47 -10.56
C GLU A 62 -2.66 -1.86 -11.99
N ARG A 63 -3.56 -1.92 -12.90
CA ARG A 63 -3.43 -2.38 -14.29
C ARG A 63 -2.39 -1.56 -15.07
N ASP A 64 -1.47 -2.25 -15.72
CA ASP A 64 -0.54 -1.67 -16.70
C ASP A 64 -1.09 -1.76 -18.13
N GLU A 65 -0.43 -1.08 -19.07
CA GLU A 65 -0.67 -1.18 -20.52
C GLU A 65 -2.04 -0.65 -20.98
N ILE A 66 -2.64 0.28 -20.22
CA ILE A 66 -3.83 1.02 -20.64
C ILE A 66 -3.48 2.48 -20.99
N GLY A 67 -2.21 2.84 -20.86
CA GLY A 67 -1.68 4.15 -21.18
C GLY A 67 -0.98 4.80 -19.98
N PRO A 68 -0.19 5.85 -20.23
CA PRO A 68 0.72 6.41 -19.22
C PRO A 68 0.00 7.11 -18.05
N ASN A 69 -1.28 7.44 -18.22
CA ASN A 69 -2.08 8.13 -17.21
C ASN A 69 -3.19 7.27 -16.60
N LEU A 70 -3.28 6.00 -17.00
CA LEU A 70 -4.23 5.00 -16.50
C LEU A 70 -3.51 3.68 -16.21
N VAL A 71 -3.83 3.00 -15.13
CA VAL A 71 -4.83 3.29 -14.10
C VAL A 71 -4.09 3.85 -12.88
N PRO A 72 -4.70 4.71 -12.02
CA PRO A 72 -4.05 5.09 -10.78
C PRO A 72 -3.85 3.85 -9.90
N ASP A 73 -2.64 3.69 -9.38
CA ASP A 73 -2.39 2.83 -8.23
C ASP A 73 -3.19 3.34 -7.03
N TYR A 74 -3.42 2.52 -6.02
CA TYR A 74 -4.33 2.93 -4.96
C TYR A 74 -3.95 2.46 -3.56
N LEU A 75 -4.52 3.16 -2.58
CA LEU A 75 -4.59 2.78 -1.18
C LEU A 75 -6.05 2.47 -0.83
N THR A 76 -6.32 1.35 -0.18
CA THR A 76 -7.69 0.97 0.20
C THR A 76 -7.74 0.23 1.52
N SER A 77 -8.87 0.37 2.23
CA SER A 77 -9.21 -0.49 3.36
C SER A 77 -9.67 -1.85 2.85
N VAL A 78 -9.12 -2.93 3.42
CA VAL A 78 -9.49 -4.29 3.03
C VAL A 78 -10.75 -4.72 3.79
N LYS A 79 -11.79 -5.12 3.06
CA LYS A 79 -13.07 -5.57 3.61
C LYS A 79 -13.22 -7.07 3.45
N ASP A 80 -13.70 -7.73 4.50
CA ASP A 80 -13.94 -9.17 4.50
C ASP A 80 -14.93 -9.57 3.40
N GLY A 81 -14.58 -10.58 2.61
CA GLY A 81 -15.37 -11.09 1.49
C GLY A 81 -15.43 -10.17 0.27
N ALA A 82 -14.73 -9.02 0.26
CA ALA A 82 -14.78 -8.09 -0.86
C ALA A 82 -14.02 -8.57 -2.08
N PHE A 83 -14.50 -8.11 -3.25
CA PHE A 83 -13.85 -8.29 -4.55
C PHE A 83 -13.51 -6.92 -5.15
N TYR A 84 -12.26 -6.73 -5.60
CA TYR A 84 -11.72 -5.45 -6.07
C TYR A 84 -11.58 -5.36 -7.60
N GLY A 85 -12.02 -6.37 -8.35
CA GLY A 85 -12.20 -6.31 -9.80
C GLY A 85 -11.25 -7.16 -10.63
N TRP A 86 -9.97 -7.27 -10.23
CA TRP A 86 -8.98 -8.03 -11.00
C TRP A 86 -9.36 -9.51 -11.17
N PRO A 87 -9.22 -10.14 -12.38
CA PRO A 87 -8.66 -9.53 -13.60
C PRO A 87 -9.71 -8.84 -14.49
N TYR A 88 -11.00 -8.93 -14.20
CA TYR A 88 -12.10 -8.60 -15.11
C TYR A 88 -12.40 -7.10 -15.21
N SER A 89 -12.06 -6.36 -14.16
CA SER A 89 -12.20 -4.91 -14.11
C SER A 89 -11.05 -4.29 -13.31
N TYR A 90 -10.89 -2.98 -13.46
CA TYR A 90 -9.90 -2.19 -12.75
C TYR A 90 -10.57 -1.02 -12.05
N TYR A 91 -9.97 -0.56 -10.97
CA TYR A 91 -10.43 0.57 -10.16
C TYR A 91 -11.95 0.55 -9.90
N GLY A 92 -12.45 -0.59 -9.41
CA GLY A 92 -13.88 -0.89 -9.27
C GLY A 92 -14.46 -1.57 -10.51
N GLN A 93 -15.53 -1.01 -11.07
CA GLN A 93 -16.32 -1.67 -12.12
C GLN A 93 -15.94 -1.26 -13.57
N HIS A 94 -14.76 -0.68 -13.77
CA HIS A 94 -14.29 -0.38 -15.12
C HIS A 94 -13.82 -1.67 -15.81
N VAL A 95 -14.63 -2.18 -16.72
CA VAL A 95 -14.36 -3.44 -17.44
C VAL A 95 -13.03 -3.39 -18.17
N ASP A 96 -12.19 -4.41 -18.01
CA ASP A 96 -11.02 -4.62 -18.86
C ASP A 96 -11.42 -5.49 -20.08
N PRO A 97 -11.55 -4.91 -21.28
CA PRO A 97 -11.99 -5.65 -22.46
C PRO A 97 -10.96 -6.67 -22.96
N ARG A 98 -9.74 -6.64 -22.45
CA ARG A 98 -8.65 -7.58 -22.83
C ARG A 98 -8.80 -8.94 -22.15
N VAL A 99 -9.60 -9.04 -21.10
CA VAL A 99 -9.78 -10.28 -20.34
C VAL A 99 -10.98 -11.07 -20.86
N MET A 100 -10.72 -12.30 -21.30
CA MET A 100 -11.76 -13.19 -21.81
C MET A 100 -11.66 -14.59 -21.18
N PRO A 101 -12.80 -15.25 -20.88
CA PRO A 101 -14.17 -14.75 -20.98
C PRO A 101 -14.46 -13.66 -19.94
N GLN A 102 -15.35 -12.74 -20.27
CA GLN A 102 -15.83 -11.72 -19.34
C GLN A 102 -16.68 -12.33 -18.21
N ARG A 103 -16.64 -11.70 -17.03
CA ARG A 103 -17.40 -12.09 -15.84
C ARG A 103 -18.21 -10.90 -15.29
N PRO A 104 -19.30 -10.52 -15.99
CA PRO A 104 -20.12 -9.37 -15.58
C PRO A 104 -20.71 -9.52 -14.16
N ASP A 105 -20.94 -10.76 -13.74
CA ASP A 105 -21.39 -11.10 -12.39
C ASP A 105 -20.35 -10.72 -11.30
N LEU A 106 -19.05 -10.84 -11.61
CA LEU A 106 -17.98 -10.42 -10.71
C LEU A 106 -17.72 -8.92 -10.82
N VAL A 107 -17.74 -8.36 -12.04
CA VAL A 107 -17.59 -6.92 -12.24
C VAL A 107 -18.64 -6.14 -11.45
N ALA A 108 -19.89 -6.60 -11.44
CA ALA A 108 -20.96 -5.97 -10.68
C ALA A 108 -20.73 -5.96 -9.15
N LYS A 109 -19.90 -6.88 -8.65
CA LYS A 109 -19.51 -6.96 -7.23
C LYS A 109 -18.26 -6.18 -6.89
N ALA A 110 -17.50 -5.74 -7.91
CA ALA A 110 -16.23 -5.05 -7.70
C ALA A 110 -16.46 -3.71 -6.99
N ILE A 111 -15.73 -3.49 -5.90
CA ILE A 111 -15.78 -2.24 -5.15
C ILE A 111 -14.63 -1.32 -5.56
N ALA A 112 -14.90 -0.02 -5.61
CA ALA A 112 -13.87 0.97 -5.88
C ALA A 112 -12.94 1.12 -4.67
N PRO A 113 -11.62 1.37 -4.90
CA PRO A 113 -10.68 1.70 -3.84
C PRO A 113 -11.03 3.01 -3.13
N ASP A 114 -10.55 3.15 -1.88
CA ASP A 114 -10.84 4.32 -1.06
C ASP A 114 -10.05 5.57 -1.49
N TYR A 115 -8.84 5.40 -2.08
CA TYR A 115 -7.95 6.51 -2.40
C TYR A 115 -7.08 6.22 -3.62
N ALA A 116 -7.19 7.06 -4.64
CA ALA A 116 -6.31 7.05 -5.80
C ALA A 116 -4.94 7.65 -5.46
N LEU A 117 -3.89 6.92 -5.72
CA LEU A 117 -2.54 7.46 -5.89
C LEU A 117 -2.39 8.00 -7.32
N SER A 118 -1.20 8.37 -7.72
CA SER A 118 -0.96 8.67 -9.13
C SER A 118 -0.78 7.39 -9.95
N SER A 119 -0.91 7.46 -11.28
CA SER A 119 -0.72 6.31 -12.16
C SER A 119 0.73 5.84 -12.14
N HIS A 120 0.92 4.53 -12.07
CA HIS A 120 2.21 3.85 -12.18
C HIS A 120 3.26 4.30 -11.14
N VAL A 121 2.84 4.71 -9.94
CA VAL A 121 3.80 5.05 -8.87
C VAL A 121 4.41 3.83 -8.20
N ALA A 122 3.85 2.65 -8.46
CA ALA A 122 4.26 1.36 -7.90
C ALA A 122 4.40 1.41 -6.36
N PRO A 123 3.30 1.58 -5.60
CA PRO A 123 3.37 1.67 -4.15
C PRO A 123 3.70 0.29 -3.57
N LEU A 124 4.83 0.17 -2.86
CA LEU A 124 5.28 -1.09 -2.28
C LEU A 124 5.25 -1.10 -0.76
N GLY A 125 5.50 0.02 -0.10
CA GLY A 125 5.50 0.13 1.36
C GLY A 125 4.33 0.95 1.88
N LEU A 126 3.77 0.52 3.01
CA LEU A 126 2.75 1.25 3.76
C LEU A 126 3.02 1.14 5.26
N THR A 127 2.99 2.27 5.96
CA THR A 127 2.95 2.28 7.43
C THR A 127 2.15 3.46 7.95
N PHE A 128 1.41 3.27 9.05
CA PHE A 128 0.83 4.38 9.79
C PHE A 128 1.81 4.86 10.86
N TYR A 129 2.03 6.15 10.91
CA TYR A 129 2.96 6.74 11.86
C TYR A 129 2.25 7.07 13.17
N THR A 130 2.65 6.42 14.25
CA THR A 130 2.06 6.61 15.59
C THR A 130 3.04 7.21 16.62
N ALA A 131 4.32 7.34 16.24
CA ALA A 131 5.34 7.88 17.14
C ALA A 131 5.32 9.42 17.21
N GLY A 132 6.03 9.99 18.18
CA GLY A 132 6.08 11.44 18.41
C GLY A 132 7.27 12.18 17.79
N LYS A 133 8.25 11.46 17.22
CA LYS A 133 9.53 12.06 16.79
C LYS A 133 9.42 12.92 15.54
N LEU A 134 8.44 12.64 14.66
CA LEU A 134 8.14 13.47 13.50
C LEU A 134 6.88 14.29 13.80
N PRO A 135 7.02 15.55 14.29
CA PRO A 135 5.87 16.38 14.66
C PRO A 135 4.93 16.60 13.48
N GLY A 136 3.63 16.49 13.72
CA GLY A 136 2.59 16.70 12.71
C GLY A 136 2.34 15.53 11.75
N TYR A 137 3.00 14.37 11.95
CA TYR A 137 2.77 13.17 11.13
C TYR A 137 1.98 12.05 11.84
N GLN A 138 1.63 12.21 13.14
CA GLN A 138 0.85 11.20 13.84
C GLN A 138 -0.49 10.91 13.14
N GLY A 139 -0.83 9.63 13.07
CA GLY A 139 -2.05 9.15 12.45
C GLY A 139 -2.07 9.20 10.92
N ARG A 140 -0.97 9.59 10.27
CA ARG A 140 -0.88 9.66 8.81
C ARG A 140 -0.33 8.36 8.22
N ALA A 141 -0.77 8.03 7.01
CA ALA A 141 -0.24 6.91 6.25
C ALA A 141 0.98 7.37 5.43
N PHE A 142 2.13 6.71 5.62
CA PHE A 142 3.26 6.84 4.71
C PHE A 142 3.23 5.76 3.66
N VAL A 143 3.47 6.13 2.40
CA VAL A 143 3.53 5.23 1.25
C VAL A 143 4.87 5.39 0.55
N ALA A 144 5.56 4.27 0.33
CA ALA A 144 6.76 4.22 -0.50
C ALA A 144 6.35 3.96 -1.95
N GLU A 145 6.59 4.93 -2.81
CA GLU A 145 6.33 4.88 -4.25
C GLU A 145 7.62 4.49 -4.96
N HIS A 146 7.73 3.22 -5.37
CA HIS A 146 8.92 2.65 -6.01
C HIS A 146 9.25 3.30 -7.34
N GLY A 147 8.23 3.77 -8.07
CA GLY A 147 8.35 4.53 -9.30
C GLY A 147 8.03 3.76 -10.56
N SER A 148 7.57 4.49 -11.56
CA SER A 148 7.06 3.99 -12.83
C SER A 148 8.17 3.44 -13.74
N TRP A 149 7.77 2.56 -14.68
CA TRP A 149 8.62 2.07 -15.76
C TRP A 149 7.98 2.29 -17.16
N ASP A 150 6.65 2.37 -17.25
CA ASP A 150 5.90 2.51 -18.50
C ASP A 150 5.25 3.89 -18.66
N ARG A 151 5.83 4.91 -18.04
CA ARG A 151 5.34 6.28 -18.08
C ARG A 151 6.46 7.29 -18.36
N ALA A 152 6.17 8.27 -19.21
CA ALA A 152 7.03 9.43 -19.46
C ALA A 152 6.23 10.73 -19.24
N PRO A 153 6.70 11.69 -18.42
CA PRO A 153 7.86 11.56 -17.53
C PRO A 153 7.62 10.54 -16.41
N PHE A 154 8.69 10.01 -15.84
CA PHE A 154 8.62 9.08 -14.71
C PHE A 154 7.86 9.69 -13.52
N ASN A 155 7.20 8.83 -12.73
CA ASN A 155 6.38 9.20 -11.59
C ASN A 155 6.66 8.28 -10.38
N GLY A 156 6.39 8.76 -9.16
CA GLY A 156 6.80 8.05 -7.95
C GLY A 156 8.25 8.37 -7.57
N TYR A 157 9.06 7.37 -7.24
CA TYR A 157 10.45 7.51 -6.78
C TYR A 157 10.56 8.41 -5.54
N LYS A 158 9.67 8.19 -4.57
CA LYS A 158 9.57 9.04 -3.37
C LYS A 158 8.79 8.34 -2.27
N VAL A 159 8.84 8.91 -1.09
CA VAL A 159 7.91 8.58 -0.01
C VAL A 159 6.96 9.74 0.15
N VAL A 160 5.67 9.43 0.16
CA VAL A 160 4.61 10.40 0.42
C VAL A 160 3.92 10.08 1.73
N TYR A 161 3.23 11.08 2.32
CA TYR A 161 2.24 10.83 3.33
C TYR A 161 0.84 11.25 2.86
N ILE A 162 -0.16 10.52 3.34
CA ILE A 162 -1.57 10.83 3.11
C ILE A 162 -2.16 11.21 4.47
N PRO A 163 -2.77 12.43 4.60
CA PRO A 163 -3.51 12.80 5.80
C PRO A 163 -4.67 11.84 6.04
N PHE A 164 -4.89 11.46 7.31
CA PHE A 164 -6.03 10.66 7.72
C PHE A 164 -6.81 11.40 8.80
N ALA A 165 -8.13 11.26 8.76
CA ALA A 165 -9.06 11.70 9.80
C ALA A 165 -10.19 10.69 9.93
N ASN A 166 -10.56 10.34 11.16
CA ASN A 166 -11.61 9.35 11.45
C ASN A 166 -11.41 8.01 10.71
N GLY A 167 -10.14 7.57 10.60
CA GLY A 167 -9.77 6.32 9.95
C GLY A 167 -9.93 6.31 8.43
N ARG A 168 -9.94 7.47 7.77
CA ARG A 168 -10.06 7.62 6.31
C ARG A 168 -9.08 8.67 5.77
N PRO A 169 -8.65 8.54 4.50
CA PRO A 169 -7.89 9.61 3.84
C PRO A 169 -8.65 10.94 3.87
N ALA A 170 -7.97 12.01 4.25
CA ALA A 170 -8.56 13.34 4.49
C ALA A 170 -7.84 14.47 3.73
N GLY A 171 -7.15 14.14 2.64
CA GLY A 171 -6.45 15.13 1.83
C GLY A 171 -5.56 14.51 0.77
N LYS A 172 -4.89 15.37 0.00
CA LYS A 172 -3.95 14.94 -1.03
C LYS A 172 -2.68 14.40 -0.42
N ALA A 173 -2.07 13.41 -1.08
CA ALA A 173 -0.73 12.94 -0.77
C ALA A 173 0.28 14.11 -0.88
N ARG A 174 1.28 14.12 0.01
CA ARG A 174 2.34 15.12 0.05
C ARG A 174 3.69 14.44 0.17
N ASP A 175 4.69 14.99 -0.50
CA ASP A 175 6.04 14.47 -0.53
C ASP A 175 6.71 14.60 0.86
N VAL A 176 7.49 13.58 1.23
CA VAL A 176 8.27 13.54 2.48
C VAL A 176 9.76 13.28 2.20
N VAL A 177 10.05 12.24 1.43
CA VAL A 177 11.41 11.92 1.00
C VAL A 177 11.41 11.87 -0.53
N THR A 178 12.23 12.70 -1.14
CA THR A 178 12.36 12.87 -2.60
C THR A 178 13.80 12.68 -3.04
N ALA A 179 14.09 13.04 -4.29
CA ALA A 179 15.42 12.96 -4.89
C ALA A 179 15.95 11.54 -5.14
N PHE A 180 15.08 10.54 -5.16
CA PHE A 180 15.41 9.22 -5.68
C PHE A 180 15.45 9.20 -7.23
N LEU A 181 14.97 10.24 -7.88
CA LEU A 181 15.09 10.49 -9.31
C LEU A 181 15.91 11.79 -9.49
N ASP A 182 16.93 11.78 -10.34
CA ASP A 182 17.73 12.97 -10.62
C ASP A 182 17.09 13.84 -11.73
N SER A 183 17.70 15.00 -12.01
CA SER A 183 17.23 15.94 -13.02
C SER A 183 17.17 15.37 -14.44
N ASP A 184 17.99 14.36 -14.72
CA ASP A 184 18.07 13.71 -16.01
C ASP A 184 17.09 12.52 -16.15
N GLY A 185 16.27 12.31 -15.12
CA GLY A 185 15.31 11.21 -15.06
C GLY A 185 15.95 9.84 -14.74
N LYS A 186 17.18 9.82 -14.22
CA LYS A 186 17.85 8.59 -13.82
C LYS A 186 17.52 8.27 -12.36
N ALA A 187 17.08 7.05 -12.10
CA ALA A 187 16.83 6.58 -10.74
C ALA A 187 18.16 6.42 -9.97
N ARG A 188 18.22 7.04 -8.80
CA ARG A 188 19.32 6.92 -7.81
C ARG A 188 18.96 6.00 -6.67
N GLY A 189 17.69 5.77 -6.48
CA GLY A 189 17.11 4.88 -5.48
C GLY A 189 15.65 4.59 -5.81
N ARG A 190 15.08 3.58 -5.16
CA ARG A 190 13.68 3.18 -5.31
C ARG A 190 13.13 2.74 -3.95
N PRO A 191 12.28 3.54 -3.29
CA PRO A 191 11.75 3.20 -1.97
C PRO A 191 10.84 1.97 -2.03
N VAL A 192 11.03 1.04 -1.10
CA VAL A 192 10.27 -0.22 -1.01
C VAL A 192 9.57 -0.34 0.35
N GLY A 193 10.29 -0.77 1.37
CA GLY A 193 9.76 -1.04 2.69
C GLY A 193 9.76 0.20 3.60
N LEU A 194 8.76 0.32 4.44
CA LEU A 194 8.64 1.35 5.46
C LEU A 194 8.47 0.74 6.84
N ALA A 195 9.18 1.28 7.83
CA ALA A 195 9.00 0.91 9.23
C ALA A 195 9.22 2.13 10.13
N VAL A 196 8.66 2.11 11.33
CA VAL A 196 8.98 3.08 12.38
C VAL A 196 9.85 2.39 13.41
N ASP A 197 11.05 2.92 13.68
CA ASP A 197 11.95 2.35 14.64
C ASP A 197 11.53 2.66 16.10
N ARG A 198 12.22 2.06 17.07
CA ARG A 198 11.92 2.26 18.50
C ARG A 198 12.13 3.69 18.97
N THR A 199 12.89 4.49 18.25
CA THR A 199 13.14 5.90 18.56
C THR A 199 12.10 6.82 17.90
N GLY A 200 11.19 6.29 17.09
CA GLY A 200 10.16 7.02 16.37
C GLY A 200 10.64 7.59 15.03
N SER A 201 11.82 7.21 14.53
CA SER A 201 12.26 7.59 13.20
C SER A 201 11.58 6.72 12.12
N LEU A 202 11.31 7.30 10.95
CA LEU A 202 10.85 6.52 9.80
C LEU A 202 12.06 5.91 9.09
N LEU A 203 12.05 4.59 8.93
CA LEU A 203 13.02 3.84 8.12
C LEU A 203 12.44 3.61 6.73
N VAL A 204 13.27 3.82 5.70
CA VAL A 204 12.92 3.60 4.29
C VAL A 204 13.95 2.67 3.68
N ALA A 205 13.53 1.49 3.25
CA ALA A 205 14.37 0.59 2.48
C ALA A 205 14.39 1.03 1.01
N ASP A 206 15.58 1.03 0.41
CA ASP A 206 15.83 1.40 -0.97
C ASP A 206 16.57 0.24 -1.65
N ASP A 207 15.88 -0.49 -2.53
CA ASP A 207 16.42 -1.69 -3.15
C ASP A 207 17.41 -1.39 -4.29
N LEU A 208 17.21 -0.29 -5.02
CA LEU A 208 18.13 0.12 -6.08
C LEU A 208 19.41 0.73 -5.49
N GLY A 209 19.28 1.58 -4.47
CA GLY A 209 20.39 2.21 -3.78
C GLY A 209 21.11 1.28 -2.80
N ASN A 210 20.56 0.09 -2.54
CA ASN A 210 21.04 -0.87 -1.53
C ASN A 210 21.29 -0.19 -0.18
N THR A 211 20.34 0.66 0.23
CA THR A 211 20.48 1.57 1.37
C THR A 211 19.25 1.51 2.28
N LEU A 212 19.47 1.68 3.56
CA LEU A 212 18.42 1.93 4.55
C LEU A 212 18.53 3.38 5.01
N TRP A 213 17.54 4.19 4.66
CA TRP A 213 17.46 5.60 5.05
C TRP A 213 16.72 5.74 6.37
N GLN A 214 17.22 6.61 7.26
CA GLN A 214 16.55 7.00 8.48
C GLN A 214 16.11 8.46 8.39
N VAL A 215 14.81 8.70 8.53
CA VAL A 215 14.20 10.04 8.53
C VAL A 215 13.79 10.40 9.95
N SER A 216 14.34 11.50 10.45
CA SER A 216 14.07 12.02 11.81
C SER A 216 14.01 13.54 11.81
N SER A 217 13.31 14.13 12.76
CA SER A 217 13.46 15.57 13.08
C SER A 217 14.86 15.82 13.67
N ARG A 218 15.40 16.97 13.37
CA ARG A 218 16.58 17.51 14.06
C ARG A 218 16.21 18.04 15.44
#